data_5deed878667626d17d104c833cd5bc70
#
_entry.id   5deed878667626d17d104c833cd5bc70
#
_cell.length_a   1.000
_cell.length_b   1.000
_cell.length_c   1.000
_cell.angle_alpha   90.00
_cell.angle_beta   90.00
_cell.angle_gamma   90.00
#
_symmetry.space_group_name_H-M   'P 1'
#
loop_
_entity.id
_entity.type
_entity.pdbx_description
1 polymer ?
#
loop_
_entity_poly.entity_id
_entity_poly.type
_entity_poly.pdbx_seq_one_letter_code
_entity_poly.pdbx_strand_id
1 'polypeptide(L)'
;SPSSFISLTEDPLSAHKKIKKAVTDSESKIIFNEEKKPAISNLLTIYSNLAHSSIKELEIRYAEKTYGEFKEDLANLVANFLQNFQERYNSYTDNDIKKILHDGAILAKPIAATTMKTVKHNLGIY
;
A
#
# COMPACT_ATOMS: atom_id res chain seq x y z
N SER A 1 7.00 8.94 -13.26
CA SER A 1 8.06 8.03 -13.77
C SER A 1 7.82 6.62 -13.23
N PRO A 2 8.05 5.55 -14.03
CA PRO A 2 7.91 4.16 -13.56
C PRO A 2 8.80 3.81 -12.35
N SER A 3 9.82 4.60 -12.09
CA SER A 3 10.71 4.44 -10.93
C SER A 3 10.21 5.11 -9.64
N SER A 4 9.14 5.91 -9.70
CA SER A 4 8.64 6.69 -8.56
C SER A 4 7.53 6.01 -7.75
N PHE A 5 7.10 4.83 -8.17
CA PHE A 5 6.10 4.04 -7.45
C PHE A 5 6.41 2.55 -7.53
N ILE A 6 5.79 1.77 -6.63
CA ILE A 6 5.82 0.31 -6.64
C ILE A 6 4.38 -0.17 -6.81
N SER A 7 4.12 -0.93 -7.88
CA SER A 7 2.83 -1.56 -8.11
C SER A 7 2.66 -2.79 -7.21
N LEU A 8 1.45 -3.07 -6.75
CA LEU A 8 1.15 -4.31 -6.00
C LEU A 8 1.34 -5.58 -6.85
N THR A 9 1.33 -5.44 -8.18
CA THR A 9 1.57 -6.52 -9.13
C THR A 9 2.99 -6.53 -9.70
N GLU A 10 3.87 -5.66 -9.21
CA GLU A 10 5.27 -5.62 -9.64
C GLU A 10 6.04 -6.82 -9.10
N ASP A 11 7.02 -7.29 -9.88
CA ASP A 11 7.93 -8.34 -9.43
C ASP A 11 8.64 -7.94 -8.11
N PRO A 12 8.56 -8.77 -7.05
CA PRO A 12 9.13 -8.45 -5.75
C PRO A 12 10.63 -8.12 -5.77
N LEU A 13 11.41 -8.77 -6.66
CA LEU A 13 12.84 -8.49 -6.81
C LEU A 13 13.09 -7.12 -7.47
N SER A 14 12.21 -6.71 -8.39
CA SER A 14 12.25 -5.37 -8.98
C SER A 14 11.93 -4.29 -7.96
N ALA A 15 10.90 -4.50 -7.14
CA ALA A 15 10.53 -3.60 -6.05
C ALA A 15 11.67 -3.46 -5.01
N HIS A 16 12.29 -4.58 -4.63
CA HIS A 16 13.48 -4.61 -3.76
C HIS A 16 14.60 -3.72 -4.32
N LYS A 17 14.93 -3.88 -5.61
CA LYS A 17 15.96 -3.06 -6.26
C LYS A 17 15.61 -1.57 -6.31
N LYS A 18 14.33 -1.22 -6.49
CA LYS A 18 13.86 0.18 -6.45
C LYS A 18 14.09 0.82 -5.08
N ILE A 19 13.71 0.13 -4.00
CA ILE A 19 13.95 0.62 -2.64
C ILE A 19 15.45 0.84 -2.38
N LYS A 20 16.28 -0.12 -2.74
CA LYS A 20 17.75 0.00 -2.56
C LYS A 20 18.34 1.18 -3.33
N LYS A 21 17.82 1.48 -4.52
CA LYS A 21 18.26 2.61 -5.36
C LYS A 21 17.59 3.94 -5.02
N ALA A 22 16.61 3.96 -4.10
CA ALA A 22 15.93 5.19 -3.72
C ALA A 22 16.95 6.25 -3.27
N VAL A 23 16.80 7.46 -3.80
CA VAL A 23 17.69 8.59 -3.45
C VAL A 23 17.42 8.98 -1.99
N THR A 24 18.49 9.27 -1.26
CA THR A 24 18.44 9.81 0.12
C THR A 24 19.45 10.95 0.21
N ASP A 25 19.31 11.79 1.23
CA ASP A 25 20.28 12.87 1.50
C ASP A 25 21.66 12.33 1.91
N SER A 26 22.62 13.24 2.06
CA SER A 26 24.03 12.92 2.41
C SER A 26 24.29 12.87 3.92
N GLU A 27 23.33 13.20 4.78
CA GLU A 27 23.56 13.34 6.23
C GLU A 27 23.61 12.01 6.98
N SER A 28 23.21 10.91 6.36
CA SER A 28 23.23 9.53 6.90
C SER A 28 22.39 9.30 8.17
N LYS A 29 21.60 10.27 8.63
CA LYS A 29 20.74 10.16 9.80
C LYS A 29 19.32 9.77 9.40
N ILE A 30 18.83 8.67 9.98
CA ILE A 30 17.49 8.14 9.74
C ILE A 30 16.53 8.81 10.72
N ILE A 31 16.08 10.01 10.35
CA ILE A 31 15.19 10.87 11.13
C ILE A 31 14.06 11.36 10.22
N PHE A 32 12.84 11.34 10.73
CA PHE A 32 11.66 11.84 10.02
C PHE A 32 11.62 13.37 10.07
N ASN A 33 11.69 13.98 8.89
CA ASN A 33 11.49 15.41 8.70
C ASN A 33 11.08 15.67 7.26
N GLU A 34 9.81 15.92 7.02
CA GLU A 34 9.26 16.07 5.66
C GLU A 34 9.88 17.27 4.91
N GLU A 35 10.24 18.33 5.60
CA GLU A 35 10.80 19.53 4.97
C GLU A 35 12.28 19.35 4.59
N LYS A 36 13.09 18.81 5.53
CA LYS A 36 14.54 18.70 5.33
C LYS A 36 14.99 17.37 4.75
N LYS A 37 14.23 16.32 5.00
CA LYS A 37 14.55 14.93 4.63
C LYS A 37 13.36 14.21 3.98
N PRO A 38 12.74 14.76 2.91
CA PRO A 38 11.52 14.21 2.33
C PRO A 38 11.69 12.76 1.86
N ALA A 39 12.85 12.42 1.30
CA ALA A 39 13.10 11.08 0.77
C ALA A 39 13.13 10.01 1.86
N ILE A 40 13.92 10.22 2.93
CA ILE A 40 13.99 9.26 4.04
C ILE A 40 12.68 9.24 4.85
N SER A 41 11.99 10.37 4.97
CA SER A 41 10.68 10.45 5.64
C SER A 41 9.62 9.63 4.91
N ASN A 42 9.61 9.66 3.58
CA ASN A 42 8.76 8.79 2.78
C ASN A 42 9.06 7.30 3.00
N LEU A 43 10.34 6.91 3.01
CA LEU A 43 10.73 5.51 3.26
C LEU A 43 10.37 5.07 4.69
N LEU A 44 10.52 5.93 5.69
CA LEU A 44 10.08 5.68 7.07
C LEU A 44 8.56 5.50 7.16
N THR A 45 7.79 6.29 6.42
CA THR A 45 6.33 6.16 6.35
C THR A 45 5.92 4.82 5.75
N ILE A 46 6.57 4.40 4.66
CA ILE A 46 6.31 3.08 4.05
C ILE A 46 6.64 1.97 5.05
N TYR A 47 7.80 2.04 5.72
CA TYR A 47 8.22 1.05 6.70
C TYR A 47 7.22 0.98 7.87
N SER A 48 6.87 2.12 8.44
CA SER A 48 5.93 2.23 9.57
C SER A 48 4.61 1.54 9.26
N ASN A 49 4.03 1.79 8.09
CA ASN A 49 2.77 1.19 7.68
C ASN A 49 2.87 -0.32 7.46
N LEU A 50 3.93 -0.80 6.82
CA LEU A 50 4.09 -2.24 6.52
C LEU A 50 4.49 -3.06 7.74
N ALA A 51 5.31 -2.50 8.64
CA ALA A 51 5.76 -3.18 9.85
C ALA A 51 4.83 -2.98 11.05
N HIS A 52 3.79 -2.14 10.92
CA HIS A 52 2.92 -1.72 12.04
C HIS A 52 3.71 -1.17 13.24
N SER A 53 4.82 -0.48 12.98
CA SER A 53 5.69 0.16 13.97
C SER A 53 5.60 1.67 13.85
N SER A 54 5.67 2.39 14.95
CA SER A 54 5.68 3.85 14.92
C SER A 54 7.00 4.38 14.31
N ILE A 55 6.94 5.58 13.72
CA ILE A 55 8.13 6.24 13.17
C ILE A 55 9.20 6.42 14.24
N LYS A 56 8.82 6.77 15.48
CA LYS A 56 9.75 6.91 16.60
C LYS A 56 10.49 5.60 16.94
N GLU A 57 9.80 4.49 16.94
CA GLU A 57 10.43 3.17 17.14
C GLU A 57 11.43 2.84 16.04
N LEU A 58 11.12 3.21 14.80
CA LEU A 58 12.03 3.03 13.66
C LEU A 58 13.25 3.95 13.80
N GLU A 59 13.07 5.22 14.16
CA GLU A 59 14.20 6.14 14.41
C GLU A 59 15.14 5.61 15.50
N ILE A 60 14.60 5.08 16.60
CA ILE A 60 15.40 4.47 17.68
C ILE A 60 16.13 3.21 17.16
N ARG A 61 15.42 2.32 16.44
CA ARG A 61 15.99 1.09 15.89
C ARG A 61 17.17 1.35 14.95
N TYR A 62 17.09 2.43 14.18
CA TYR A 62 18.06 2.77 13.14
C TYR A 62 18.99 3.93 13.51
N ALA A 63 19.01 4.38 14.78
CA ALA A 63 19.80 5.52 15.23
C ALA A 63 21.30 5.39 14.92
N GLU A 64 21.84 4.18 15.08
CA GLU A 64 23.27 3.86 14.84
C GLU A 64 23.51 3.12 13.51
N LYS A 65 22.49 3.02 12.64
CA LYS A 65 22.57 2.29 11.39
C LYS A 65 22.72 3.21 10.17
N THR A 66 23.24 2.65 9.10
CA THR A 66 23.40 3.33 7.82
C THR A 66 22.12 3.33 7.00
N TYR A 67 22.01 4.25 6.03
CA TYR A 67 20.94 4.22 5.03
C TYR A 67 20.91 2.91 4.23
N GLY A 68 22.07 2.30 4.02
CA GLY A 68 22.18 1.01 3.33
C GLY A 68 21.47 -0.11 4.07
N GLU A 69 21.70 -0.25 5.37
CA GLU A 69 21.06 -1.24 6.23
C GLU A 69 19.55 -1.00 6.33
N PHE A 70 19.14 0.26 6.55
CA PHE A 70 17.73 0.63 6.58
C PHE A 70 17.00 0.28 5.28
N LYS A 71 17.61 0.63 4.13
CA LYS A 71 17.02 0.34 2.81
C LYS A 71 16.98 -1.17 2.51
N GLU A 72 17.96 -1.92 2.97
CA GLU A 72 17.97 -3.39 2.83
C GLU A 72 16.80 -4.01 3.60
N ASP A 73 16.64 -3.64 4.88
CA ASP A 73 15.55 -4.14 5.72
C ASP A 73 14.18 -3.76 5.15
N LEU A 74 14.02 -2.49 4.70
CA LEU A 74 12.79 -2.03 4.05
C LEU A 74 12.54 -2.76 2.73
N ALA A 75 13.56 -2.97 1.92
CA ALA A 75 13.44 -3.67 0.63
C ALA A 75 12.97 -5.12 0.81
N ASN A 76 13.51 -5.80 1.82
CA ASN A 76 13.08 -7.15 2.18
C ASN A 76 11.61 -7.16 2.68
N LEU A 77 11.23 -6.20 3.51
CA LEU A 77 9.85 -6.07 4.00
C LEU A 77 8.85 -5.84 2.84
N VAL A 78 9.18 -4.93 1.92
CA VAL A 78 8.35 -4.65 0.73
C VAL A 78 8.25 -5.88 -0.18
N ALA A 79 9.36 -6.56 -0.45
CA ALA A 79 9.38 -7.76 -1.28
C ALA A 79 8.50 -8.88 -0.69
N ASN A 80 8.62 -9.15 0.61
CA ASN A 80 7.79 -10.13 1.31
C ASN A 80 6.31 -9.74 1.32
N PHE A 81 6.00 -8.46 1.51
CA PHE A 81 4.63 -7.97 1.43
C PHE A 81 4.03 -8.21 0.03
N LEU A 82 4.75 -7.86 -1.03
CA LEU A 82 4.30 -8.07 -2.41
C LEU A 82 4.11 -9.55 -2.73
N GLN A 83 5.02 -10.41 -2.29
CA GLN A 83 4.89 -11.86 -2.50
C GLN A 83 3.61 -12.39 -1.85
N ASN A 84 3.40 -12.11 -0.56
CA ASN A 84 2.21 -12.54 0.17
C ASN A 84 0.92 -11.97 -0.44
N PHE A 85 0.95 -10.72 -0.89
CA PHE A 85 -0.20 -10.09 -1.56
C PHE A 85 -0.51 -10.81 -2.88
N GLN A 86 0.51 -11.07 -3.72
CA GLN A 86 0.34 -11.71 -5.02
C GLN A 86 -0.09 -13.18 -4.91
N GLU A 87 0.39 -13.91 -3.92
CA GLU A 87 -0.08 -15.27 -3.62
C GLU A 87 -1.59 -15.27 -3.32
N ARG A 88 -2.06 -14.34 -2.47
CA ARG A 88 -3.49 -14.18 -2.17
C ARG A 88 -4.28 -13.71 -3.38
N TYR A 89 -3.76 -12.72 -4.13
CA TYR A 89 -4.39 -12.20 -5.33
C TYR A 89 -4.61 -13.33 -6.37
N ASN A 90 -3.58 -14.13 -6.62
CA ASN A 90 -3.61 -15.22 -7.59
C ASN A 90 -4.43 -16.44 -7.11
N SER A 91 -4.78 -16.51 -5.83
CA SER A 91 -5.63 -17.59 -5.31
C SER A 91 -7.11 -17.43 -5.66
N TYR A 92 -7.55 -16.22 -6.02
CA TYR A 92 -8.93 -15.96 -6.43
C TYR A 92 -9.15 -16.33 -7.89
N THR A 93 -10.17 -17.16 -8.14
CA THR A 93 -10.62 -17.50 -9.49
C THR A 93 -11.68 -16.51 -9.99
N ASP A 94 -11.92 -16.46 -11.30
CA ASP A 94 -13.02 -15.68 -11.88
C ASP A 94 -14.39 -16.07 -11.29
N ASN A 95 -14.57 -17.34 -10.91
CA ASN A 95 -15.79 -17.81 -10.28
C ASN A 95 -15.95 -17.25 -8.85
N ASP A 96 -14.88 -17.17 -8.08
CA ASP A 96 -14.90 -16.56 -6.75
C ASP A 96 -15.28 -15.08 -6.84
N ILE A 97 -14.69 -14.36 -7.78
CA ILE A 97 -14.99 -12.94 -8.02
C ILE A 97 -16.46 -12.77 -8.44
N LYS A 98 -16.95 -13.58 -9.40
CA LYS A 98 -18.36 -13.54 -9.82
C LYS A 98 -19.33 -13.82 -8.68
N LYS A 99 -19.00 -14.78 -7.81
CA LYS A 99 -19.80 -15.10 -6.63
C LYS A 99 -19.85 -13.92 -5.65
N ILE A 100 -18.70 -13.32 -5.32
CA ILE A 100 -18.62 -12.15 -4.41
C ILE A 100 -19.46 -10.99 -4.97
N LEU A 101 -19.35 -10.69 -6.28
CA LEU A 101 -20.12 -9.64 -6.93
C LEU A 101 -21.63 -9.95 -6.92
N HIS A 102 -22.01 -11.18 -7.18
CA HIS A 102 -23.41 -11.62 -7.17
C HIS A 102 -24.01 -11.49 -5.76
N ASP A 103 -23.32 -12.00 -4.75
CA ASP A 103 -23.79 -11.94 -3.35
C ASP A 103 -23.89 -10.48 -2.86
N GLY A 104 -22.92 -9.64 -3.22
CA GLY A 104 -22.94 -8.20 -2.97
C GLY A 104 -24.12 -7.50 -3.66
N ALA A 105 -24.42 -7.86 -4.91
CA ALA A 105 -25.54 -7.31 -5.66
C ALA A 105 -26.90 -7.68 -5.02
N ILE A 106 -27.05 -8.89 -4.50
CA ILE A 106 -28.26 -9.31 -3.77
C ILE A 106 -28.49 -8.43 -2.54
N LEU A 107 -27.44 -8.08 -1.81
CA LEU A 107 -27.53 -7.22 -0.63
C LEU A 107 -27.79 -5.74 -0.99
N ALA A 108 -27.17 -5.24 -2.04
CA ALA A 108 -27.28 -3.84 -2.47
C ALA A 108 -28.61 -3.53 -3.18
N LYS A 109 -29.15 -4.46 -3.95
CA LYS A 109 -30.33 -4.27 -4.79
C LYS A 109 -31.57 -3.77 -4.04
N PRO A 110 -31.98 -4.32 -2.88
CA PRO A 110 -33.16 -3.84 -2.15
C PRO A 110 -32.96 -2.42 -1.61
N ILE A 111 -31.75 -2.07 -1.18
CA ILE A 111 -31.42 -0.72 -0.70
C ILE A 111 -31.54 0.29 -1.85
N ALA A 112 -30.91 -0.02 -2.97
CA ALA A 112 -30.97 0.82 -4.19
C ALA A 112 -32.41 0.94 -4.71
N ALA A 113 -33.19 -0.15 -4.71
CA ALA A 113 -34.58 -0.14 -5.16
C ALA A 113 -35.47 0.78 -4.32
N THR A 114 -35.27 0.80 -3.00
CA THR A 114 -36.01 1.71 -2.10
C THR A 114 -35.69 3.16 -2.40
N THR A 115 -34.42 3.52 -2.56
CA THR A 115 -33.99 4.86 -2.94
C THR A 115 -34.56 5.26 -4.30
N MET A 116 -34.46 4.39 -5.30
CA MET A 116 -34.96 4.64 -6.64
C MET A 116 -36.48 4.81 -6.68
N LYS A 117 -37.23 4.09 -5.86
CA LYS A 117 -38.69 4.26 -5.73
C LYS A 117 -39.02 5.69 -5.25
N THR A 118 -38.30 6.17 -4.24
CA THR A 118 -38.49 7.55 -3.73
C THR A 118 -38.12 8.59 -4.80
N VAL A 119 -37.00 8.41 -5.50
CA VAL A 119 -36.56 9.31 -6.58
C VAL A 119 -37.63 9.35 -7.70
N LYS A 120 -38.07 8.19 -8.18
CA LYS A 120 -39.11 8.11 -9.23
C LYS A 120 -40.41 8.79 -8.80
N HIS A 121 -40.86 8.55 -7.56
CA HIS A 121 -42.06 9.20 -7.02
C HIS A 121 -41.93 10.71 -7.01
N ASN A 122 -40.80 11.27 -6.53
CA ASN A 122 -40.56 12.71 -6.48
C ASN A 122 -40.44 13.36 -7.85
N LEU A 123 -40.02 12.59 -8.87
CA LEU A 123 -39.94 13.06 -10.26
C LEU A 123 -41.23 12.83 -11.08
N GLY A 124 -42.26 12.19 -10.48
CA GLY A 124 -43.48 11.85 -11.19
C GLY A 124 -43.34 10.74 -12.25
N ILE A 125 -42.30 9.91 -12.13
CA ILE A 125 -42.04 8.78 -13.03
C ILE A 125 -42.55 7.51 -12.34
N TYR A 126 -43.63 6.93 -12.89
CA TYR A 126 -44.28 5.72 -12.33
C TYR A 126 -43.93 4.47 -13.12
#